data_12bf148b4504fac2cc8e3668916b8d21
#
_entry.id   12bf148b4504fac2cc8e3668916b8d21
#
_cell.length_a   1.000
_cell.length_b   1.000
_cell.length_c   1.000
_cell.angle_alpha   90.00
_cell.angle_beta   90.00
_cell.angle_gamma   90.00
#
_symmetry.space_group_name_H-M   'P 1'
#
loop_
_entity.id
_entity.type
_entity.pdbx_description
1 polymer ?
#
loop_
_entity_poly.entity_id
_entity_poly.type
_entity_poly.pdbx_seq_one_letter_code
_entity_poly.pdbx_strand_id
1 'polypeptide(L)'
;MGSPRSWVLTKITTFFAAKGELTKVAKNAGINASDDDPGVILNTTKGDFSSAQVTQYFVESNDLKGAIISSSNFEPLPIAISAERTAVALAHVAHNSVQRTLRMDDDRFSGLPRYLTADTNKNGLGFGTTEDSLFSVYAENVDHINPVSMDGSTVEGDIEDTSSNLPRIAERLNRSASNILDLYSMELLHASQAEDLRKTLQTNGKLSGKPWRFTTPTVPRFPSSRRIVSSRRTLPTAWNT
;
A
#
# COMPACT_ATOMS: atom_id res chain seq x y z
N MET A 1 18.96 -10.91 22.32
CA MET A 1 17.62 -10.83 21.71
C MET A 1 17.13 -9.39 21.84
N GLY A 2 16.89 -8.69 20.74
CA GLY A 2 16.43 -7.30 20.75
C GLY A 2 15.03 -7.18 21.38
N SER A 3 14.76 -6.06 22.06
CA SER A 3 13.46 -5.86 22.70
C SER A 3 12.35 -5.82 21.64
N PRO A 4 11.11 -6.26 21.96
CA PRO A 4 9.99 -6.20 21.02
C PRO A 4 9.75 -4.83 20.39
N ARG A 5 10.14 -3.75 21.09
CA ARG A 5 10.03 -2.36 20.60
C ARG A 5 10.97 -2.06 19.41
N SER A 6 12.17 -2.68 19.38
CA SER A 6 13.12 -2.43 18.29
C SER A 6 12.64 -3.00 16.96
N TRP A 7 11.96 -4.13 16.97
CA TRP A 7 11.44 -4.76 15.76
C TRP A 7 10.29 -3.95 15.11
N VAL A 8 9.38 -3.44 15.93
CA VAL A 8 8.27 -2.58 15.44
C VAL A 8 8.81 -1.30 14.81
N LEU A 9 9.75 -0.64 15.48
CA LEU A 9 10.37 0.59 14.96
C LEU A 9 11.09 0.32 13.64
N THR A 10 11.86 -0.75 13.51
CA THR A 10 12.57 -1.10 12.28
C THR A 10 11.61 -1.28 11.11
N LYS A 11 10.48 -1.98 11.31
CA LYS A 11 9.51 -2.21 10.23
C LYS A 11 8.75 -0.94 9.82
N ILE A 12 8.44 -0.07 10.78
CA ILE A 12 7.83 1.23 10.51
C ILE A 12 8.80 2.13 9.73
N THR A 13 10.06 2.20 10.14
CA THR A 13 11.07 2.98 9.41
C THR A 13 11.31 2.45 8.00
N THR A 14 11.29 1.14 7.79
CA THR A 14 11.38 0.53 6.45
C THR A 14 10.21 0.97 5.57
N PHE A 15 8.98 1.00 6.10
CA PHE A 15 7.82 1.49 5.36
C PHE A 15 7.97 2.96 4.95
N PHE A 16 8.35 3.83 5.89
CA PHE A 16 8.53 5.26 5.56
C PHE A 16 9.67 5.49 4.57
N ALA A 17 10.74 4.71 4.62
CA ALA A 17 11.82 4.74 3.64
C ALA A 17 11.32 4.34 2.24
N ALA A 18 10.61 3.22 2.13
CA ALA A 18 10.04 2.76 0.86
C ALA A 18 9.05 3.77 0.26
N LYS A 19 8.17 4.36 1.08
CA LYS A 19 7.26 5.43 0.66
C LYS A 19 8.02 6.67 0.18
N GLY A 20 9.10 7.04 0.86
CA GLY A 20 9.95 8.17 0.48
C GLY A 20 10.64 7.95 -0.86
N GLU A 21 11.13 6.74 -1.11
CA GLU A 21 11.71 6.31 -2.38
C GLU A 21 10.67 6.39 -3.51
N LEU A 22 9.50 5.79 -3.34
CA LEU A 22 8.42 5.85 -4.32
C LEU A 22 8.06 7.30 -4.66
N THR A 23 7.96 8.19 -3.66
CA THR A 23 7.65 9.59 -3.88
C THR A 23 8.73 10.30 -4.71
N LYS A 24 10.02 10.01 -4.45
CA LYS A 24 11.13 10.57 -5.22
C LYS A 24 11.11 10.09 -6.66
N VAL A 25 10.94 8.80 -6.87
CA VAL A 25 10.90 8.19 -8.21
C VAL A 25 9.73 8.73 -9.02
N ALA A 26 8.54 8.81 -8.43
CA ALA A 26 7.36 9.36 -9.10
C ALA A 26 7.56 10.82 -9.51
N LYS A 27 8.19 11.65 -8.66
CA LYS A 27 8.48 13.05 -9.00
C LYS A 27 9.54 13.21 -10.08
N ASN A 28 10.59 12.40 -10.03
CA ASN A 28 11.73 12.57 -10.93
C ASN A 28 11.54 11.90 -12.29
N ALA A 29 10.90 10.73 -12.31
CA ALA A 29 10.76 9.91 -13.51
C ALA A 29 9.39 10.02 -14.19
N GLY A 30 8.33 10.34 -13.43
CA GLY A 30 6.96 10.38 -13.95
C GLY A 30 6.45 11.79 -14.21
N ILE A 31 6.36 12.63 -13.17
CA ILE A 31 5.65 13.92 -13.25
C ILE A 31 6.38 14.96 -14.12
N ASN A 32 7.72 14.88 -14.18
CA ASN A 32 8.56 15.85 -14.90
C ASN A 32 9.18 15.29 -16.18
N ALA A 33 8.85 14.06 -16.56
CA ALA A 33 9.35 13.47 -17.79
C ALA A 33 8.42 13.79 -18.97
N SER A 34 8.98 13.87 -20.17
CA SER A 34 8.19 13.79 -21.40
C SER A 34 7.93 12.31 -21.68
N ASP A 35 6.67 11.92 -21.71
CA ASP A 35 6.21 10.53 -21.84
C ASP A 35 5.71 10.18 -23.25
N ASP A 36 5.68 11.16 -24.17
CA ASP A 36 5.32 10.92 -25.56
C ASP A 36 6.38 10.09 -26.32
N ASP A 37 5.95 9.10 -27.09
CA ASP A 37 6.77 8.38 -28.06
C ASP A 37 6.09 8.43 -29.45
N PRO A 38 6.68 9.07 -30.44
CA PRO A 38 7.95 9.81 -30.35
C PRO A 38 7.84 11.16 -29.65
N GLY A 39 8.87 11.54 -28.92
CA GLY A 39 9.04 12.89 -28.38
C GLY A 39 9.33 13.92 -29.47
N VAL A 40 8.63 15.05 -29.43
CA VAL A 40 8.85 16.16 -30.37
C VAL A 40 9.53 17.32 -29.65
N ILE A 41 10.73 17.67 -30.12
CA ILE A 41 11.51 18.80 -29.60
C ILE A 41 11.51 19.92 -30.65
N LEU A 42 10.83 21.02 -30.34
CA LEU A 42 10.76 22.19 -31.22
C LEU A 42 11.94 23.14 -31.00
N ASN A 43 12.28 23.91 -32.06
CA ASN A 43 13.30 24.98 -32.03
C ASN A 43 14.72 24.51 -31.65
N THR A 44 15.03 23.26 -31.86
CA THR A 44 16.40 22.73 -31.72
C THR A 44 17.21 22.97 -32.97
N THR A 45 18.53 22.94 -32.86
CA THR A 45 19.45 23.16 -33.96
C THR A 45 20.26 21.90 -34.29
N LYS A 46 20.77 21.80 -35.51
CA LYS A 46 21.65 20.67 -35.91
C LYS A 46 22.87 20.52 -35.00
N GLY A 47 23.34 21.62 -34.41
CA GLY A 47 24.49 21.62 -33.51
C GLY A 47 24.24 20.94 -32.16
N ASP A 48 22.99 20.73 -31.81
CA ASP A 48 22.61 20.06 -30.55
C ASP A 48 22.73 18.52 -30.66
N PHE A 49 22.98 17.99 -31.84
CA PHE A 49 23.02 16.56 -32.14
C PHE A 49 24.32 16.13 -32.81
N SER A 50 24.70 14.89 -32.66
CA SER A 50 25.75 14.28 -33.48
C SER A 50 25.30 14.18 -34.95
N SER A 51 26.23 14.09 -35.88
CA SER A 51 25.91 13.99 -37.30
C SER A 51 25.00 12.80 -37.64
N ALA A 52 25.17 11.68 -36.95
CA ALA A 52 24.29 10.52 -37.10
C ALA A 52 22.86 10.80 -36.62
N GLN A 53 22.72 11.47 -35.48
CA GLN A 53 21.42 11.85 -34.90
C GLN A 53 20.71 12.90 -35.74
N VAL A 54 21.46 13.87 -36.34
CA VAL A 54 20.86 14.84 -37.26
C VAL A 54 20.17 14.15 -38.43
N THR A 55 20.83 13.15 -39.02
CA THR A 55 20.27 12.42 -40.17
C THR A 55 19.04 11.61 -39.78
N GLN A 56 19.01 11.10 -38.55
CA GLN A 56 17.96 10.21 -38.07
C GLN A 56 16.75 10.95 -37.50
N TYR A 57 16.97 12.03 -36.77
CA TYR A 57 15.94 12.64 -35.93
C TYR A 57 15.60 14.08 -36.28
N PHE A 58 16.53 14.84 -36.89
CA PHE A 58 16.31 16.26 -37.15
C PHE A 58 15.38 16.46 -38.34
N VAL A 59 14.37 17.28 -38.17
CA VAL A 59 13.40 17.64 -39.19
C VAL A 59 13.41 19.15 -39.38
N GLU A 60 13.55 19.57 -40.64
CA GLU A 60 13.48 20.97 -41.06
C GLU A 60 12.49 21.10 -42.23
N SER A 61 11.44 21.88 -42.02
CA SER A 61 10.43 22.12 -43.07
C SER A 61 9.91 23.55 -42.95
N ASN A 62 10.07 24.34 -44.01
CA ASN A 62 9.74 25.76 -44.04
C ASN A 62 10.37 26.51 -42.84
N ASP A 63 9.54 27.10 -41.98
CA ASP A 63 9.98 27.87 -40.83
C ASP A 63 10.07 27.02 -39.53
N LEU A 64 9.79 25.74 -39.62
CA LEU A 64 9.81 24.82 -38.46
C LEU A 64 11.10 24.02 -38.46
N LYS A 65 11.76 24.04 -37.32
CA LYS A 65 12.95 23.21 -37.01
C LYS A 65 12.75 22.47 -35.73
N GLY A 66 13.10 21.19 -35.73
CA GLY A 66 12.93 20.38 -34.56
C GLY A 66 13.53 18.99 -34.72
N ALA A 67 13.34 18.16 -33.73
CA ALA A 67 13.67 16.75 -33.77
C ALA A 67 12.50 15.89 -33.33
N ILE A 68 12.39 14.71 -33.93
CA ILE A 68 11.48 13.65 -33.57
C ILE A 68 12.35 12.51 -33.03
N ILE A 69 12.27 12.26 -31.73
CA ILE A 69 13.15 11.33 -31.04
C ILE A 69 12.30 10.23 -30.41
N SER A 70 12.67 8.98 -30.65
CA SER A 70 12.11 7.86 -29.94
C SER A 70 12.44 7.99 -28.44
N SER A 71 11.46 7.79 -27.59
CA SER A 71 11.57 7.94 -26.15
C SER A 71 11.05 6.70 -25.44
N SER A 72 11.82 6.18 -24.50
CA SER A 72 11.38 5.09 -23.62
C SER A 72 10.75 5.59 -22.31
N ASN A 73 10.52 6.89 -22.16
CA ASN A 73 9.96 7.47 -20.93
C ASN A 73 8.47 7.22 -20.77
N PHE A 74 7.78 6.72 -21.77
CA PHE A 74 6.38 6.30 -21.68
C PHE A 74 6.21 5.12 -20.71
N GLU A 75 7.26 4.34 -20.46
CA GLU A 75 7.20 3.17 -19.61
C GLU A 75 7.61 3.50 -18.15
N PRO A 76 6.65 3.53 -17.21
CA PRO A 76 6.91 3.94 -15.84
C PRO A 76 7.50 2.80 -14.96
N LEU A 77 8.34 1.92 -15.50
CA LEU A 77 8.94 0.79 -14.82
C LEU A 77 9.64 1.17 -13.50
N PRO A 78 10.41 2.28 -13.39
CA PRO A 78 10.99 2.68 -12.10
C PRO A 78 9.95 2.96 -11.01
N ILE A 79 8.79 3.52 -11.41
CA ILE A 79 7.67 3.76 -10.48
C ILE A 79 7.05 2.43 -10.07
N ALA A 80 6.83 1.51 -11.02
CA ALA A 80 6.29 0.18 -10.78
C ALA A 80 7.12 -0.60 -9.77
N ILE A 81 8.44 -0.71 -9.98
CA ILE A 81 9.38 -1.38 -9.06
C ILE A 81 9.35 -0.74 -7.67
N SER A 82 9.33 0.60 -7.58
CA SER A 82 9.28 1.30 -6.29
C SER A 82 7.95 1.08 -5.56
N ALA A 83 6.86 0.95 -6.29
CA ALA A 83 5.54 0.62 -5.75
C ALA A 83 5.49 -0.82 -5.22
N GLU A 84 6.05 -1.79 -5.94
CA GLU A 84 6.17 -3.18 -5.47
C GLU A 84 7.03 -3.29 -4.20
N ARG A 85 8.15 -2.58 -4.12
CA ARG A 85 8.94 -2.49 -2.87
C ARG A 85 8.13 -1.91 -1.72
N THR A 86 7.24 -0.98 -1.99
CA THR A 86 6.32 -0.43 -0.99
C THR A 86 5.30 -1.46 -0.53
N ALA A 87 4.78 -2.31 -1.42
CA ALA A 87 3.90 -3.42 -1.06
C ALA A 87 4.57 -4.41 -0.09
N VAL A 88 5.85 -4.74 -0.33
CA VAL A 88 6.64 -5.57 0.61
C VAL A 88 6.71 -4.91 1.99
N ALA A 89 6.97 -3.61 2.07
CA ALA A 89 7.02 -2.89 3.34
C ALA A 89 5.66 -2.88 4.06
N LEU A 90 4.56 -2.72 3.32
CA LEU A 90 3.20 -2.80 3.86
C LEU A 90 2.87 -4.19 4.41
N ALA A 91 3.28 -5.26 3.73
CA ALA A 91 3.10 -6.63 4.23
C ALA A 91 3.83 -6.85 5.58
N HIS A 92 5.00 -6.24 5.78
CA HIS A 92 5.68 -6.26 7.07
C HIS A 92 4.92 -5.49 8.17
N VAL A 93 4.25 -4.38 7.82
CA VAL A 93 3.39 -3.65 8.75
C VAL A 93 2.17 -4.50 9.13
N ALA A 94 1.52 -5.13 8.14
CA ALA A 94 0.42 -6.07 8.35
C ALA A 94 0.83 -7.23 9.26
N HIS A 95 1.98 -7.87 8.99
CA HIS A 95 2.52 -8.95 9.82
C HIS A 95 2.67 -8.54 11.29
N ASN A 96 3.13 -7.33 11.56
CA ASN A 96 3.27 -6.84 12.92
C ASN A 96 1.93 -6.74 13.65
N SER A 97 0.88 -6.23 12.99
CA SER A 97 -0.46 -6.13 13.55
C SER A 97 -1.00 -7.52 13.91
N VAL A 98 -0.92 -8.46 12.95
CA VAL A 98 -1.33 -9.85 13.18
C VAL A 98 -0.61 -10.47 14.37
N GLN A 99 0.72 -10.33 14.44
CA GLN A 99 1.50 -10.92 15.54
C GLN A 99 1.20 -10.30 16.89
N ARG A 100 0.83 -9.02 16.97
CA ARG A 100 0.40 -8.39 18.22
C ARG A 100 -0.97 -8.90 18.64
N THR A 101 -1.90 -9.03 17.70
CA THR A 101 -3.25 -9.53 17.97
C THR A 101 -3.21 -10.95 18.51
N LEU A 102 -2.51 -11.87 17.82
CA LEU A 102 -2.35 -13.25 18.27
C LEU A 102 -1.72 -13.37 19.66
N ARG A 103 -0.78 -12.48 20.01
CA ARG A 103 -0.18 -12.48 21.35
C ARG A 103 -1.07 -11.90 22.42
N MET A 104 -2.05 -11.06 22.08
CA MET A 104 -3.09 -10.66 23.03
C MET A 104 -4.03 -11.84 23.35
N ASP A 105 -4.31 -12.68 22.37
CA ASP A 105 -5.17 -13.85 22.50
C ASP A 105 -4.50 -15.04 23.21
N ASP A 106 -3.17 -15.07 23.26
CA ASP A 106 -2.40 -16.11 23.94
C ASP A 106 -2.15 -15.73 25.42
N ASP A 107 -2.68 -16.54 26.33
CA ASP A 107 -2.56 -16.36 27.77
C ASP A 107 -1.12 -16.34 28.29
N ARG A 108 -0.20 -17.05 27.61
CA ARG A 108 1.23 -17.10 27.97
C ARG A 108 1.93 -15.76 27.76
N PHE A 109 1.44 -14.94 26.80
CA PHE A 109 2.01 -13.63 26.49
C PHE A 109 1.25 -12.48 27.17
N SER A 110 -0.06 -12.55 27.17
CA SER A 110 -0.92 -11.48 27.70
C SER A 110 -1.11 -11.55 29.20
N GLY A 111 -1.03 -12.76 29.79
CA GLY A 111 -1.45 -13.05 31.16
C GLY A 111 -2.95 -12.88 31.38
N LEU A 112 -3.73 -12.82 30.30
CA LEU A 112 -5.18 -12.74 30.30
C LEU A 112 -5.78 -14.11 29.91
N PRO A 113 -7.07 -14.34 30.12
CA PRO A 113 -7.71 -15.58 29.65
C PRO A 113 -7.50 -15.75 28.14
N ARG A 114 -7.23 -16.99 27.73
CA ARG A 114 -7.02 -17.34 26.33
C ARG A 114 -8.18 -16.83 25.46
N TYR A 115 -7.86 -16.33 24.29
CA TYR A 115 -8.80 -15.70 23.34
C TYR A 115 -9.60 -14.54 23.94
N LEU A 116 -9.09 -13.91 24.98
CA LEU A 116 -9.71 -12.80 25.69
C LEU A 116 -11.15 -13.12 26.15
N THR A 117 -11.39 -14.39 26.54
CA THR A 117 -12.69 -14.84 27.02
C THR A 117 -13.03 -14.21 28.38
N ALA A 118 -14.30 -13.89 28.60
CA ALA A 118 -14.75 -13.46 29.92
C ALA A 118 -14.59 -14.57 30.95
N ASP A 119 -14.36 -14.21 32.22
CA ASP A 119 -14.16 -15.17 33.33
C ASP A 119 -15.36 -16.10 33.52
N THR A 120 -16.54 -15.68 33.10
CA THR A 120 -17.80 -16.45 33.15
C THR A 120 -17.93 -17.50 32.05
N ASN A 121 -17.09 -17.45 31.00
CA ASN A 121 -17.16 -18.35 29.85
C ASN A 121 -15.80 -18.94 29.51
N LYS A 122 -15.22 -19.68 30.46
CA LYS A 122 -13.86 -20.23 30.34
C LYS A 122 -13.66 -21.22 29.19
N ASN A 123 -14.72 -21.81 28.68
CA ASN A 123 -14.67 -22.79 27.57
C ASN A 123 -15.07 -22.17 26.22
N GLY A 124 -15.32 -20.87 26.17
CA GLY A 124 -15.66 -20.17 24.94
C GLY A 124 -14.42 -19.86 24.10
N LEU A 125 -14.60 -19.76 22.80
CA LEU A 125 -13.52 -19.35 21.87
C LEU A 125 -13.24 -17.83 21.91
N GLY A 126 -14.13 -17.03 22.54
CA GLY A 126 -13.94 -15.58 22.63
C GLY A 126 -13.59 -14.97 21.28
N PHE A 127 -12.47 -14.27 21.22
CA PHE A 127 -11.95 -13.66 20.00
C PHE A 127 -11.18 -14.64 19.09
N GLY A 128 -10.97 -15.90 19.50
CA GLY A 128 -10.27 -16.88 18.66
C GLY A 128 -10.93 -17.13 17.31
N THR A 129 -12.24 -16.93 17.17
CA THR A 129 -12.96 -17.05 15.89
C THR A 129 -12.61 -15.92 14.91
N THR A 130 -12.01 -14.83 15.35
CA THR A 130 -11.60 -13.72 14.47
C THR A 130 -10.23 -13.96 13.83
N GLU A 131 -9.46 -14.96 14.32
CA GLU A 131 -8.13 -15.27 13.81
C GLU A 131 -8.17 -15.68 12.34
N ASP A 132 -9.21 -16.42 11.89
CA ASP A 132 -9.36 -16.83 10.49
C ASP A 132 -9.54 -15.62 9.57
N SER A 133 -10.36 -14.65 9.98
CA SER A 133 -10.56 -13.39 9.25
C SER A 133 -9.27 -12.57 9.20
N LEU A 134 -8.55 -12.51 10.33
CA LEU A 134 -7.27 -11.82 10.44
C LEU A 134 -6.24 -12.43 9.46
N PHE A 135 -6.16 -13.76 9.41
CA PHE A 135 -5.25 -14.45 8.48
C PHE A 135 -5.65 -14.29 7.02
N SER A 136 -6.94 -14.29 6.70
CA SER A 136 -7.42 -14.09 5.33
C SER A 136 -7.01 -12.73 4.79
N VAL A 137 -7.21 -11.66 5.56
CA VAL A 137 -6.80 -10.29 5.19
C VAL A 137 -5.27 -10.18 5.09
N TYR A 138 -4.55 -10.82 6.01
CA TYR A 138 -3.09 -10.85 5.99
C TYR A 138 -2.55 -11.61 4.76
N ALA A 139 -3.14 -12.74 4.43
CA ALA A 139 -2.73 -13.56 3.29
C ALA A 139 -2.83 -12.79 1.96
N GLU A 140 -3.88 -11.99 1.78
CA GLU A 140 -4.01 -11.10 0.62
C GLU A 140 -2.86 -10.09 0.54
N ASN A 141 -2.46 -9.49 1.67
CA ASN A 141 -1.29 -8.60 1.70
C ASN A 141 0.02 -9.32 1.37
N VAL A 142 0.16 -10.59 1.76
CA VAL A 142 1.31 -11.42 1.39
C VAL A 142 1.30 -11.75 -0.10
N ASP A 143 0.15 -12.02 -0.68
CA ASP A 143 0.04 -12.23 -2.13
C ASP A 143 0.49 -11.01 -2.93
N HIS A 144 0.19 -9.81 -2.43
CA HIS A 144 0.55 -8.56 -3.09
C HIS A 144 2.06 -8.25 -3.13
N ILE A 145 2.91 -8.98 -2.41
CA ILE A 145 4.38 -8.82 -2.50
C ILE A 145 4.97 -9.49 -3.75
N ASN A 146 4.24 -10.38 -4.41
CA ASN A 146 4.69 -10.99 -5.64
C ASN A 146 4.73 -9.94 -6.76
N PRO A 147 5.86 -9.73 -7.43
CA PRO A 147 5.98 -8.74 -8.48
C PRO A 147 5.10 -9.12 -9.68
N VAL A 148 4.47 -8.13 -10.28
CA VAL A 148 3.67 -8.26 -11.50
C VAL A 148 4.13 -7.30 -12.60
N SER A 149 5.15 -6.50 -12.32
CA SER A 149 5.77 -5.61 -13.29
C SER A 149 6.39 -6.34 -14.47
N MET A 150 6.69 -7.64 -14.30
CA MET A 150 7.27 -8.49 -15.32
C MET A 150 6.23 -9.31 -16.12
N ASP A 151 4.94 -9.19 -15.78
CA ASP A 151 3.87 -9.95 -16.43
C ASP A 151 3.50 -9.39 -17.83
N GLY A 152 4.27 -8.44 -18.34
CA GLY A 152 4.09 -7.85 -19.65
C GLY A 152 4.61 -8.75 -20.77
N SER A 153 4.08 -8.53 -21.96
CA SER A 153 4.53 -9.18 -23.20
C SER A 153 4.46 -8.17 -24.33
N THR A 154 5.18 -8.44 -25.40
CA THR A 154 5.08 -7.63 -26.62
C THR A 154 3.67 -7.64 -27.17
N VAL A 155 3.15 -6.46 -27.48
CA VAL A 155 1.80 -6.27 -28.02
C VAL A 155 1.86 -5.42 -29.30
N GLU A 156 0.72 -5.29 -29.98
CA GLU A 156 0.58 -4.45 -31.18
C GLU A 156 1.59 -4.77 -32.31
N GLY A 157 1.92 -6.05 -32.47
CA GLY A 157 2.83 -6.49 -33.54
C GLY A 157 4.27 -6.03 -33.30
N ASP A 158 4.75 -6.11 -32.08
CA ASP A 158 6.09 -5.73 -31.60
C ASP A 158 6.37 -4.21 -31.60
N ILE A 159 5.32 -3.39 -31.60
CA ILE A 159 5.45 -1.94 -31.45
C ILE A 159 5.66 -1.57 -29.98
N GLU A 160 4.90 -2.20 -29.08
CA GLU A 160 5.07 -2.09 -27.63
C GLU A 160 5.72 -3.37 -27.12
N ASP A 161 6.99 -3.32 -26.79
CA ASP A 161 7.78 -4.49 -26.40
C ASP A 161 7.93 -4.66 -24.89
N THR A 162 7.41 -3.74 -24.10
CA THR A 162 7.48 -3.78 -22.63
C THR A 162 6.25 -3.13 -21.99
N SER A 163 5.87 -3.66 -20.84
CA SER A 163 4.78 -3.11 -20.01
C SER A 163 5.10 -3.30 -18.53
N SER A 164 4.87 -2.30 -17.72
CA SER A 164 5.13 -2.32 -16.28
C SER A 164 3.95 -2.74 -15.41
N ASN A 165 2.77 -2.93 -15.98
CA ASN A 165 1.55 -3.20 -15.22
C ASN A 165 1.27 -2.20 -14.06
N LEU A 166 1.72 -0.95 -14.17
CA LEU A 166 1.61 0.03 -13.10
C LEU A 166 0.16 0.22 -12.58
N PRO A 167 -0.89 0.24 -13.41
CA PRO A 167 -2.27 0.35 -12.93
C PRO A 167 -2.65 -0.80 -11.99
N ARG A 168 -2.27 -2.04 -12.33
CA ARG A 168 -2.50 -3.23 -11.50
C ARG A 168 -1.73 -3.15 -10.19
N ILE A 169 -0.48 -2.70 -10.22
CA ILE A 169 0.34 -2.52 -9.02
C ILE A 169 -0.28 -1.46 -8.11
N ALA A 170 -0.75 -0.35 -8.67
CA ALA A 170 -1.39 0.72 -7.91
C ALA A 170 -2.69 0.23 -7.22
N GLU A 171 -3.50 -0.57 -7.89
CA GLU A 171 -4.70 -1.18 -7.31
C GLU A 171 -4.35 -2.11 -6.15
N ARG A 172 -3.38 -3.03 -6.34
CA ARG A 172 -2.89 -3.93 -5.28
C ARG A 172 -2.36 -3.15 -4.08
N LEU A 173 -1.63 -2.07 -4.32
CA LEU A 173 -1.10 -1.23 -3.25
C LEU A 173 -2.21 -0.54 -2.45
N ASN A 174 -3.22 -0.02 -3.14
CA ASN A 174 -4.40 0.58 -2.52
C ASN A 174 -5.18 -0.45 -1.68
N ARG A 175 -5.33 -1.65 -2.19
CA ARG A 175 -5.96 -2.77 -1.48
C ARG A 175 -5.17 -3.19 -0.25
N SER A 176 -3.84 -3.28 -0.36
CA SER A 176 -2.96 -3.54 0.79
C SER A 176 -3.10 -2.48 1.88
N ALA A 177 -3.25 -1.22 1.51
CA ALA A 177 -3.46 -0.14 2.48
C ALA A 177 -4.81 -0.28 3.20
N SER A 178 -5.88 -0.63 2.48
CA SER A 178 -7.20 -0.91 3.07
C SER A 178 -7.15 -2.09 4.02
N ASN A 179 -6.52 -3.17 3.62
CA ASN A 179 -6.34 -4.37 4.44
C ASN A 179 -5.60 -4.08 5.76
N ILE A 180 -4.64 -3.16 5.74
CA ILE A 180 -3.95 -2.74 6.97
C ILE A 180 -4.89 -2.00 7.92
N LEU A 181 -5.81 -1.19 7.41
CA LEU A 181 -6.82 -0.53 8.24
C LEU A 181 -7.76 -1.54 8.89
N ASP A 182 -8.15 -2.58 8.15
CA ASP A 182 -8.97 -3.68 8.68
C ASP A 182 -8.22 -4.45 9.77
N LEU A 183 -6.96 -4.81 9.54
CA LEU A 183 -6.10 -5.47 10.54
C LEU A 183 -5.92 -4.62 11.79
N TYR A 184 -5.71 -3.32 11.66
CA TYR A 184 -5.62 -2.43 12.81
C TYR A 184 -6.95 -2.26 13.55
N SER A 185 -8.07 -2.31 12.83
CA SER A 185 -9.39 -2.27 13.45
C SER A 185 -9.63 -3.52 14.31
N MET A 186 -9.25 -4.69 13.81
CA MET A 186 -9.28 -5.95 14.57
C MET A 186 -8.33 -5.89 15.78
N GLU A 187 -7.10 -5.42 15.59
CA GLU A 187 -6.13 -5.25 16.67
C GLU A 187 -6.67 -4.32 17.78
N LEU A 188 -7.28 -3.19 17.42
CA LEU A 188 -7.87 -2.27 18.37
C LEU A 188 -9.04 -2.89 19.13
N LEU A 189 -9.85 -3.71 18.48
CA LEU A 189 -10.94 -4.45 19.12
C LEU A 189 -10.40 -5.41 20.17
N HIS A 190 -9.39 -6.21 19.83
CA HIS A 190 -8.72 -7.13 20.76
C HIS A 190 -8.07 -6.37 21.92
N ALA A 191 -7.39 -5.27 21.64
CA ALA A 191 -6.75 -4.44 22.65
C ALA A 191 -7.77 -3.82 23.64
N SER A 192 -8.92 -3.40 23.14
CA SER A 192 -10.01 -2.89 23.96
C SER A 192 -10.55 -3.95 24.91
N GLN A 193 -10.82 -5.15 24.40
CA GLN A 193 -11.27 -6.28 25.21
C GLN A 193 -10.22 -6.69 26.25
N ALA A 194 -8.95 -6.72 25.84
CA ALA A 194 -7.84 -7.05 26.74
C ALA A 194 -7.73 -6.04 27.90
N GLU A 195 -7.95 -4.75 27.62
CA GLU A 195 -7.93 -3.70 28.64
C GLU A 195 -9.09 -3.87 29.62
N ASP A 196 -10.29 -4.17 29.16
CA ASP A 196 -11.47 -4.36 30.00
C ASP A 196 -11.33 -5.61 30.87
N LEU A 197 -10.83 -6.70 30.32
CA LEU A 197 -10.53 -7.91 31.10
C LEU A 197 -9.47 -7.63 32.18
N ARG A 198 -8.43 -6.91 31.85
CA ARG A 198 -7.37 -6.55 32.80
C ARG A 198 -7.92 -5.72 33.95
N LYS A 199 -8.74 -4.72 33.68
CA LYS A 199 -9.43 -3.91 34.72
C LYS A 199 -10.27 -4.79 35.63
N THR A 200 -11.09 -5.65 35.06
CA THR A 200 -11.99 -6.55 35.80
C THR A 200 -11.21 -7.52 36.69
N LEU A 201 -10.14 -8.14 36.15
CA LEU A 201 -9.33 -9.10 36.89
C LEU A 201 -8.50 -8.44 38.00
N GLN A 202 -8.04 -7.20 37.81
CA GLN A 202 -7.36 -6.42 38.85
C GLN A 202 -8.30 -6.03 39.97
N THR A 203 -9.51 -5.57 39.65
CA THR A 203 -10.55 -5.22 40.64
C THR A 203 -10.91 -6.44 41.47
N ASN A 204 -10.94 -7.64 40.87
CA ASN A 204 -11.23 -8.89 41.55
C ASN A 204 -10.03 -9.51 42.28
N GLY A 205 -8.90 -8.82 42.35
CA GLY A 205 -7.67 -9.30 43.00
C GLY A 205 -7.00 -10.48 42.32
N LYS A 206 -7.40 -10.83 41.09
CA LYS A 206 -6.86 -11.98 40.32
C LYS A 206 -5.58 -11.65 39.52
N LEU A 207 -5.25 -10.39 39.35
CA LEU A 207 -4.01 -9.92 38.72
C LEU A 207 -3.26 -8.96 39.62
N SER A 208 -1.99 -9.25 39.88
CA SER A 208 -1.07 -8.34 40.59
C SER A 208 -0.27 -7.55 39.56
N GLY A 209 -0.32 -6.22 39.64
CA GLY A 209 0.53 -5.35 38.81
C GLY A 209 -0.09 -3.98 38.59
N LYS A 210 0.75 -2.97 38.35
CA LYS A 210 0.28 -1.64 37.98
C LYS A 210 -0.38 -1.71 36.59
N PRO A 211 -1.59 -1.13 36.42
CA PRO A 211 -2.23 -1.07 35.11
C PRO A 211 -1.30 -0.34 34.14
N TRP A 212 -1.12 -0.92 32.96
CA TRP A 212 -0.58 -0.20 31.82
C TRP A 212 -1.57 0.95 31.52
N ARG A 213 -1.19 2.17 31.87
CA ARG A 213 -1.94 3.34 31.42
C ARG A 213 -1.64 3.51 29.93
N PHE A 214 -2.46 2.92 29.09
CA PHE A 214 -2.69 3.51 27.79
C PHE A 214 -3.42 4.83 28.07
N THR A 215 -2.71 5.95 27.96
CA THR A 215 -3.40 7.20 27.70
C THR A 215 -4.15 6.95 26.40
N THR A 216 -5.45 6.73 26.48
CA THR A 216 -6.32 6.64 25.30
C THR A 216 -5.99 7.84 24.43
N PRO A 217 -5.42 7.65 23.24
CA PRO A 217 -5.43 8.73 22.27
C PRO A 217 -6.91 9.03 22.12
N THR A 218 -7.31 10.27 22.34
CA THR A 218 -8.64 10.73 21.98
C THR A 218 -8.81 10.32 20.53
N VAL A 219 -9.56 9.24 20.29
CA VAL A 219 -9.86 8.80 18.93
C VAL A 219 -10.55 10.00 18.29
N PRO A 220 -9.97 10.62 17.26
CA PRO A 220 -10.66 11.70 16.59
C PRO A 220 -12.01 11.12 16.17
N ARG A 221 -13.11 11.72 16.62
CA ARG A 221 -14.42 11.38 16.08
C ARG A 221 -14.32 11.63 14.59
N PHE A 222 -14.22 10.56 13.80
CA PHE A 222 -14.41 10.66 12.37
C PHE A 222 -15.78 11.31 12.15
N PRO A 223 -15.85 12.43 11.42
CA PRO A 223 -17.14 13.00 11.08
C PRO A 223 -17.93 11.89 10.38
N SER A 224 -19.11 11.60 10.91
CA SER A 224 -20.04 10.66 10.32
C SER A 224 -20.07 10.86 8.81
N SER A 225 -19.72 9.83 8.06
CA SER A 225 -19.64 9.80 6.61
C SER A 225 -20.75 10.62 6.00
N ARG A 226 -20.41 11.72 5.33
CA ARG A 226 -21.33 12.36 4.39
C ARG A 226 -21.73 11.28 3.40
N ARG A 227 -23.02 10.95 3.32
CA ARG A 227 -23.59 10.13 2.26
C ARG A 227 -23.00 10.62 0.95
N ILE A 228 -22.23 9.76 0.31
CA ILE A 228 -21.90 9.95 -1.10
C ILE A 228 -23.21 9.72 -1.82
N VAL A 229 -23.91 10.81 -2.12
CA VAL A 229 -25.05 10.79 -3.04
C VAL A 229 -24.45 10.43 -4.39
N SER A 230 -24.64 9.18 -4.80
CA SER A 230 -24.33 8.74 -6.15
C SER A 230 -25.25 9.53 -7.10
N SER A 231 -24.76 10.62 -7.68
CA SER A 231 -25.38 11.22 -8.84
C SER A 231 -25.23 10.22 -9.99
N ARG A 232 -26.25 9.40 -10.20
CA ARG A 232 -26.41 8.69 -11.47
C ARG A 232 -26.50 9.75 -12.56
N ARG A 233 -25.41 10.01 -13.26
CA ARG A 233 -25.51 10.65 -14.58
C ARG A 233 -26.14 9.63 -15.51
N THR A 234 -27.39 9.85 -15.85
CA THR A 234 -28.05 9.21 -16.99
C THR A 234 -27.28 9.61 -18.26
N LEU A 235 -26.65 8.64 -18.88
CA LEU A 235 -26.09 8.79 -20.22
C LEU A 235 -27.25 9.03 -21.21
N PRO A 236 -27.14 9.99 -22.14
CA PRO A 236 -28.14 10.16 -23.19
C PRO A 236 -28.06 8.95 -24.14
N THR A 237 -29.17 8.26 -24.30
CA THR A 237 -29.40 7.33 -25.39
C THR A 237 -29.55 8.11 -26.68
N ALA A 238 -28.54 8.09 -27.54
CA ALA A 238 -28.67 8.56 -28.94
C ALA A 238 -27.74 7.74 -29.82
N TRP A 239 -28.21 6.57 -30.23
CA TRP A 239 -27.82 5.92 -31.49
C TRP A 239 -29.04 5.17 -32.01
N ASN A 240 -29.85 5.87 -32.78
CA ASN A 240 -30.75 5.30 -33.79
C ASN A 240 -30.76 6.30 -34.94
N THR A 241 -30.04 5.99 -35.96
CA THR A 241 -30.31 6.00 -37.41
C THR A 241 -29.03 5.74 -38.18
#